data_cd689a562e70767e60274d6bdb45656b
#
_entry.id   cd689a562e70767e60274d6bdb45656b
#
_cell.length_a   1.000
_cell.length_b   1.000
_cell.length_c   1.000
_cell.angle_alpha   90.00
_cell.angle_beta   90.00
_cell.angle_gamma   90.00
#
_symmetry.space_group_name_H-M   'P 1'
#
loop_
_entity.id
_entity.type
_entity.pdbx_description
1 polymer ?
#
loop_
_entity_poly.entity_id
_entity_poly.type
_entity_poly.pdbx_seq_one_letter_code
_entity_poly.pdbx_strand_id
1 'polypeptide(L)'
;MMKRTIGLSTIGAILTGAVTWGVCAPALAADDFYKGKTIKMIVRSNPGGGYDYYGRLIARHLSKHLPGNPRMLVINMPGAGGIVAANYMMQRAKKDGTEIAILTRELALAQRTKEVGVKYDLRKLIPIGSAASSTFLIAMGKNQPIQTYQQLKNAKKTVLFAATGPGAGSYQYPALLKNDGFNVKIISGYVGGQARFLSVERGETHGTANSYESTAQAIAEFGMIPIFYNGAPIDQLKGVPHIGSLLSDDGKQLAALLGAPLAAGRPFFTSPSVPADRVNLLRAAFKAALSDPVLLKETKRAKRNVAWTDPKLMDSINRDILGASDKVIALFKAGAKKPKKDLSKLLKHAGAVTKIKRGGRRVWIDYKGKEVMAKISGSRTKITVSGKKAKRKAIKMGMNCQFTYPKPGGEASLVACK
;
A
#
# COMPACT_ATOMS: atom_id res chain seq x y z
N MET A 1 5.34 -42.01 94.76
CA MET A 1 6.58 -41.47 95.33
C MET A 1 7.08 -40.31 94.49
N MET A 2 7.29 -39.20 95.12
CA MET A 2 8.10 -38.02 94.84
C MET A 2 7.64 -37.02 93.78
N LYS A 3 7.08 -36.04 94.25
CA LYS A 3 7.14 -34.57 94.13
C LYS A 3 8.33 -33.96 93.41
N ARG A 4 8.11 -32.94 92.59
CA ARG A 4 8.70 -31.58 92.69
C ARG A 4 8.20 -30.70 91.53
N THR A 5 7.49 -29.78 91.81
CA THR A 5 7.31 -28.32 91.91
C THR A 5 8.29 -27.46 91.08
N ILE A 6 7.69 -26.44 90.48
CA ILE A 6 8.03 -25.01 90.38
C ILE A 6 8.86 -24.57 89.15
N GLY A 7 8.34 -23.55 88.52
CA GLY A 7 9.07 -22.53 87.75
C GLY A 7 8.22 -21.70 86.80
N LEU A 8 7.50 -20.72 87.27
CA LEU A 8 6.90 -19.60 86.52
C LEU A 8 8.02 -18.71 85.97
N SER A 9 8.06 -18.46 84.67
CA SER A 9 8.82 -17.33 84.14
C SER A 9 8.04 -16.78 82.95
N THR A 10 7.44 -15.63 83.20
CA THR A 10 6.85 -14.73 82.29
C THR A 10 7.92 -14.09 81.39
N ILE A 11 7.92 -14.30 80.09
CA ILE A 11 8.71 -13.51 79.14
C ILE A 11 7.70 -12.86 78.15
N GLY A 12 7.65 -11.52 78.30
CA GLY A 12 6.83 -10.68 77.40
C GLY A 12 7.34 -10.69 75.98
N ALA A 13 6.49 -11.01 75.08
CA ALA A 13 6.74 -10.88 73.66
C ALA A 13 6.36 -9.48 73.17
N ILE A 14 7.36 -8.69 72.82
CA ILE A 14 7.24 -7.40 72.19
C ILE A 14 6.91 -7.71 70.74
N LEU A 15 5.66 -7.50 70.29
CA LEU A 15 5.24 -7.49 68.87
C LEU A 15 5.73 -6.19 68.20
N THR A 16 6.85 -6.26 67.48
CA THR A 16 7.27 -5.22 66.53
C THR A 16 6.45 -5.39 65.27
N GLY A 17 5.43 -4.57 65.11
CA GLY A 17 4.65 -4.46 63.88
C GLY A 17 5.51 -3.82 62.77
N ALA A 18 5.97 -4.63 61.81
CA ALA A 18 6.57 -4.13 60.59
C ALA A 18 5.48 -3.54 59.72
N VAL A 19 5.33 -2.22 59.74
CA VAL A 19 4.50 -1.49 58.73
C VAL A 19 5.27 -1.53 57.40
N THR A 20 4.91 -2.49 56.54
CA THR A 20 5.34 -2.46 55.15
C THR A 20 4.59 -1.33 54.44
N TRP A 21 5.26 -0.21 54.28
CA TRP A 21 4.84 0.80 53.34
C TRP A 21 4.96 0.23 51.96
N GLY A 22 3.83 -0.26 51.43
CA GLY A 22 3.68 -0.58 50.02
C GLY A 22 3.92 0.70 49.21
N VAL A 23 5.08 0.79 48.59
CA VAL A 23 5.37 1.81 47.57
C VAL A 23 4.42 1.54 46.43
N CYS A 24 3.24 2.16 46.47
CA CYS A 24 2.35 2.27 45.35
C CYS A 24 3.07 3.16 44.31
N ALA A 25 3.81 2.53 43.37
CA ALA A 25 4.40 3.26 42.25
C ALA A 25 3.26 3.96 41.51
N PRO A 26 3.37 5.27 41.25
CA PRO A 26 2.29 6.00 40.59
C PRO A 26 2.11 5.47 39.17
N ALA A 27 1.01 4.74 38.92
CA ALA A 27 0.51 4.41 37.58
C ALA A 27 -0.06 5.63 36.82
N LEU A 28 0.33 6.84 37.22
CA LEU A 28 -0.30 8.11 36.86
C LEU A 28 0.36 8.87 35.69
N ALA A 29 1.47 8.40 35.10
CA ALA A 29 2.20 9.22 34.14
C ALA A 29 1.74 9.00 32.65
N ALA A 30 0.98 7.96 32.33
CA ALA A 30 0.56 7.66 30.95
C ALA A 30 -0.73 8.38 30.53
N ASP A 31 -1.60 8.72 31.48
CA ASP A 31 -2.94 9.27 31.18
C ASP A 31 -2.94 10.71 30.67
N ASP A 32 -1.95 11.53 31.01
CA ASP A 32 -1.90 12.95 30.61
C ASP A 32 -1.05 13.24 29.38
N PHE A 33 -0.34 12.24 28.84
CA PHE A 33 0.60 12.48 27.74
C PHE A 33 -0.06 13.12 26.51
N TYR A 34 -1.26 12.67 26.12
CA TYR A 34 -1.92 13.15 24.91
C TYR A 34 -2.73 14.44 25.11
N LYS A 35 -2.94 14.91 26.33
CA LYS A 35 -3.68 16.14 26.63
C LYS A 35 -3.06 17.36 25.93
N GLY A 36 -3.87 18.10 25.20
CA GLY A 36 -3.43 19.28 24.44
C GLY A 36 -2.55 18.99 23.23
N LYS A 37 -2.23 17.72 22.93
CA LYS A 37 -1.39 17.35 21.78
C LYS A 37 -2.20 17.18 20.49
N THR A 38 -1.48 17.16 19.40
CA THR A 38 -2.00 16.81 18.07
C THR A 38 -1.30 15.53 17.60
N ILE A 39 -2.07 14.51 17.28
CA ILE A 39 -1.58 13.29 16.63
C ILE A 39 -1.68 13.46 15.11
N LYS A 40 -0.59 13.23 14.40
CA LYS A 40 -0.57 13.18 12.95
C LYS A 40 -0.93 11.78 12.47
N MET A 41 -1.97 11.69 11.66
CA MET A 41 -2.35 10.49 10.93
C MET A 41 -1.77 10.57 9.51
N ILE A 42 -0.67 9.86 9.28
CA ILE A 42 -0.03 9.79 7.95
C ILE A 42 -0.79 8.77 7.09
N VAL A 43 -1.27 9.22 5.94
CA VAL A 43 -2.01 8.39 4.99
C VAL A 43 -1.16 8.16 3.74
N ARG A 44 -0.85 6.93 3.44
CA ARG A 44 0.08 6.55 2.36
C ARG A 44 -0.41 6.83 0.93
N SER A 45 -1.64 7.27 0.75
CA SER A 45 -2.30 7.46 -0.56
C SER A 45 -2.75 8.90 -0.79
N ASN A 46 -3.10 9.20 -2.04
CA ASN A 46 -3.85 10.43 -2.35
C ASN A 46 -5.21 10.43 -1.66
N PRO A 47 -5.84 11.62 -1.44
CA PRO A 47 -7.21 11.73 -0.98
C PRO A 47 -8.20 10.95 -1.85
N GLY A 48 -9.30 10.46 -1.24
CA GLY A 48 -10.42 9.80 -1.91
C GLY A 48 -10.25 8.29 -2.15
N GLY A 49 -9.09 7.70 -1.83
CA GLY A 49 -8.87 6.24 -1.93
C GLY A 49 -9.25 5.48 -0.67
N GLY A 50 -9.28 4.14 -0.73
CA GLY A 50 -9.62 3.30 0.42
C GLY A 50 -8.73 3.52 1.65
N TYR A 51 -7.43 3.72 1.48
CA TYR A 51 -6.54 4.04 2.59
C TYR A 51 -6.82 5.43 3.19
N ASP A 52 -7.19 6.41 2.37
CA ASP A 52 -7.57 7.74 2.84
C ASP A 52 -8.89 7.69 3.63
N TYR A 53 -9.87 6.93 3.14
CA TYR A 53 -11.13 6.70 3.86
C TYR A 53 -10.89 6.15 5.27
N TYR A 54 -10.15 5.03 5.40
CA TYR A 54 -9.89 4.42 6.70
C TYR A 54 -8.97 5.28 7.59
N GLY A 55 -7.99 5.99 7.02
CA GLY A 55 -7.16 6.93 7.77
C GLY A 55 -7.99 8.05 8.39
N ARG A 56 -8.91 8.65 7.62
CA ARG A 56 -9.82 9.69 8.12
C ARG A 56 -10.87 9.15 9.08
N LEU A 57 -11.41 7.96 8.81
CA LEU A 57 -12.35 7.30 9.70
C LEU A 57 -11.72 7.11 11.09
N ILE A 58 -10.56 6.48 11.14
CA ILE A 58 -9.86 6.27 12.42
C ILE A 58 -9.48 7.59 13.08
N ALA A 59 -8.99 8.58 12.31
CA ALA A 59 -8.66 9.89 12.88
C ALA A 59 -9.86 10.56 13.57
N ARG A 60 -11.08 10.45 13.03
CA ARG A 60 -12.28 11.03 13.65
C ARG A 60 -12.69 10.33 14.94
N HIS A 61 -12.48 9.02 15.03
CA HIS A 61 -12.98 8.22 16.14
C HIS A 61 -11.94 7.87 17.20
N LEU A 62 -10.65 7.78 16.84
CA LEU A 62 -9.58 7.38 17.76
C LEU A 62 -9.40 8.35 18.93
N SER A 63 -9.51 9.64 18.67
CA SER A 63 -9.24 10.71 19.65
C SER A 63 -10.03 10.52 20.94
N LYS A 64 -11.33 10.26 20.84
CA LYS A 64 -12.23 10.12 22.01
C LYS A 64 -11.96 8.88 22.86
N HIS A 65 -11.17 7.94 22.37
CA HIS A 65 -10.73 6.74 23.09
C HIS A 65 -9.31 6.86 23.63
N LEU A 66 -8.65 8.00 23.43
CA LEU A 66 -7.33 8.32 24.00
C LEU A 66 -7.48 9.28 25.18
N PRO A 67 -6.76 9.06 26.29
CA PRO A 67 -6.70 10.04 27.38
C PRO A 67 -6.32 11.43 26.87
N GLY A 68 -6.97 12.46 27.39
CA GLY A 68 -6.72 13.84 26.98
C GLY A 68 -7.32 14.26 25.65
N ASN A 69 -8.03 13.36 24.94
CA ASN A 69 -8.77 13.63 23.70
C ASN A 69 -7.97 14.48 22.67
N PRO A 70 -6.79 14.02 22.20
CA PRO A 70 -5.87 14.80 21.38
C PRO A 70 -6.49 15.14 20.03
N ARG A 71 -6.12 16.28 19.46
CA ARG A 71 -6.52 16.64 18.08
C ARG A 71 -5.88 15.69 17.08
N MET A 72 -6.60 15.38 16.00
CA MET A 72 -6.09 14.53 14.91
C MET A 72 -5.87 15.38 13.65
N LEU A 73 -4.67 15.28 13.06
CA LEU A 73 -4.32 15.94 11.80
C LEU A 73 -3.98 14.89 10.76
N VAL A 74 -4.81 14.80 9.71
CA VAL A 74 -4.59 13.85 8.61
C VAL A 74 -3.68 14.45 7.54
N ILE A 75 -2.60 13.74 7.21
CA ILE A 75 -1.61 14.15 6.21
C ILE A 75 -1.46 13.06 5.16
N ASN A 76 -1.84 13.35 3.92
CA ASN A 76 -1.61 12.43 2.80
C ASN A 76 -0.15 12.50 2.34
N MET A 77 0.52 11.34 2.30
CA MET A 77 1.93 11.19 1.89
C MET A 77 2.05 10.09 0.82
N PRO A 78 1.55 10.34 -0.39
CA PRO A 78 1.59 9.36 -1.47
C PRO A 78 3.00 9.24 -2.05
N GLY A 79 3.29 8.08 -2.64
CA GLY A 79 4.52 7.85 -3.41
C GLY A 79 5.02 6.42 -3.34
N ALA A 80 5.55 5.93 -4.46
CA ALA A 80 6.16 4.60 -4.62
C ALA A 80 5.34 3.46 -3.99
N GLY A 81 4.01 3.45 -4.17
CA GLY A 81 3.15 2.39 -3.58
C GLY A 81 3.02 2.43 -2.06
N GLY A 82 3.43 3.52 -1.39
CA GLY A 82 3.44 3.67 0.07
C GLY A 82 4.83 3.61 0.71
N ILE A 83 5.87 3.32 -0.07
CA ILE A 83 7.27 3.28 0.42
C ILE A 83 7.69 4.63 1.00
N VAL A 84 7.23 5.76 0.43
CA VAL A 84 7.55 7.10 0.94
C VAL A 84 7.05 7.28 2.37
N ALA A 85 5.79 6.95 2.64
CA ALA A 85 5.20 7.04 3.98
C ALA A 85 5.88 6.09 4.98
N ALA A 86 6.20 4.84 4.57
CA ALA A 86 6.90 3.89 5.41
C ALA A 86 8.33 4.35 5.75
N ASN A 87 9.07 4.90 4.79
CA ASN A 87 10.39 5.50 5.03
C ASN A 87 10.30 6.69 5.99
N TYR A 88 9.26 7.53 5.85
CA TYR A 88 9.03 8.65 6.77
C TYR A 88 8.83 8.14 8.20
N MET A 89 7.93 7.17 8.39
CA MET A 89 7.65 6.58 9.71
C MET A 89 8.89 5.96 10.33
N MET A 90 9.76 5.35 9.53
CA MET A 90 10.99 4.73 9.99
C MET A 90 12.06 5.74 10.39
N GLN A 91 12.24 6.82 9.60
CA GLN A 91 13.44 7.67 9.67
C GLN A 91 13.18 9.05 10.27
N ARG A 92 11.96 9.60 10.12
CA ARG A 92 11.67 11.02 10.42
C ARG A 92 10.51 11.23 11.39
N ALA A 93 9.59 10.28 11.51
CA ALA A 93 8.47 10.41 12.43
C ALA A 93 8.95 10.49 13.88
N LYS A 94 8.23 11.27 14.68
CA LYS A 94 8.51 11.37 16.12
C LYS A 94 8.38 9.99 16.77
N LYS A 95 9.25 9.73 17.74
CA LYS A 95 9.29 8.45 18.48
C LYS A 95 8.54 8.53 19.80
N ASP A 96 7.55 9.40 19.87
CA ASP A 96 6.80 9.69 21.10
C ASP A 96 5.34 9.21 21.07
N GLY A 97 4.89 8.61 19.97
CA GLY A 97 3.51 8.16 19.80
C GLY A 97 2.55 9.20 19.24
N THR A 98 3.01 10.43 18.95
CA THR A 98 2.18 11.48 18.34
C THR A 98 2.10 11.41 16.82
N GLU A 99 2.73 10.42 16.19
CA GLU A 99 2.61 10.16 14.76
C GLU A 99 2.28 8.68 14.51
N ILE A 100 1.15 8.45 13.86
CA ILE A 100 0.68 7.12 13.45
C ILE A 100 0.41 7.14 11.95
N ALA A 101 0.45 5.99 11.31
CA ALA A 101 0.28 5.90 9.86
C ALA A 101 -0.59 4.73 9.46
N ILE A 102 -1.49 4.95 8.50
CA ILE A 102 -2.06 3.86 7.72
C ILE A 102 -1.16 3.62 6.51
N LEU A 103 -0.50 2.46 6.50
CA LEU A 103 0.47 2.06 5.50
C LEU A 103 -0.09 1.02 4.54
N THR A 104 0.63 0.71 3.47
CA THR A 104 0.22 -0.36 2.57
C THR A 104 0.53 -1.73 3.17
N ARG A 105 -0.36 -2.68 2.99
CA ARG A 105 -0.18 -4.07 3.43
C ARG A 105 0.94 -4.81 2.67
N GLU A 106 1.33 -4.30 1.51
CA GLU A 106 2.36 -4.89 0.64
C GLU A 106 3.80 -4.54 1.06
N LEU A 107 4.02 -3.87 2.21
CA LEU A 107 5.37 -3.43 2.64
C LEU A 107 6.35 -4.58 2.86
N ALA A 108 5.89 -5.69 3.47
CA ALA A 108 6.73 -6.86 3.69
C ALA A 108 7.26 -7.41 2.36
N LEU A 109 6.38 -7.53 1.36
CA LEU A 109 6.76 -8.00 0.04
C LEU A 109 7.70 -7.01 -0.66
N ALA A 110 7.45 -5.71 -0.59
CA ALA A 110 8.35 -4.70 -1.15
C ALA A 110 9.76 -4.75 -0.52
N GLN A 111 9.84 -4.97 0.78
CA GLN A 111 11.13 -5.17 1.48
C GLN A 111 11.80 -6.48 1.06
N ARG A 112 11.08 -7.60 1.03
CA ARG A 112 11.61 -8.93 0.65
C ARG A 112 12.09 -8.96 -0.80
N THR A 113 11.42 -8.25 -1.70
CA THR A 113 11.82 -8.13 -3.11
C THR A 113 12.91 -7.08 -3.35
N LYS A 114 13.31 -6.31 -2.33
CA LYS A 114 14.27 -5.21 -2.42
C LYS A 114 13.84 -4.15 -3.45
N GLU A 115 12.56 -3.74 -3.37
CA GLU A 115 12.04 -2.70 -4.26
C GLU A 115 12.85 -1.40 -4.13
N VAL A 116 13.02 -0.72 -5.27
CA VAL A 116 13.80 0.52 -5.34
C VAL A 116 13.19 1.58 -4.42
N GLY A 117 14.01 2.16 -3.56
CA GLY A 117 13.61 3.20 -2.62
C GLY A 117 13.17 2.70 -1.25
N VAL A 118 13.13 1.41 -0.99
CA VAL A 118 12.91 0.86 0.36
C VAL A 118 14.10 1.20 1.24
N LYS A 119 13.81 1.94 2.31
CA LYS A 119 14.77 2.36 3.35
C LYS A 119 14.23 2.12 4.77
N TYR A 120 13.09 1.45 4.88
CA TYR A 120 12.52 0.98 6.15
C TYR A 120 12.88 -0.48 6.40
N ASP A 121 12.84 -0.87 7.66
CA ASP A 121 12.76 -2.27 8.09
C ASP A 121 11.42 -2.47 8.81
N LEU A 122 10.52 -3.22 8.18
CA LEU A 122 9.15 -3.41 8.68
C LEU A 122 9.13 -4.12 10.05
N ARG A 123 10.16 -4.91 10.38
CA ARG A 123 10.32 -5.56 11.68
C ARG A 123 10.51 -4.58 12.83
N LYS A 124 10.88 -3.32 12.53
CA LYS A 124 11.10 -2.25 13.51
C LYS A 124 9.93 -1.28 13.62
N LEU A 125 9.07 -1.19 12.59
CA LEU A 125 7.82 -0.43 12.69
C LEU A 125 6.87 -1.14 13.64
N ILE A 126 6.25 -0.40 14.55
CA ILE A 126 5.39 -0.98 15.59
C ILE A 126 3.95 -1.04 15.10
N PRO A 127 3.34 -2.23 14.91
CA PRO A 127 1.95 -2.33 14.50
C PRO A 127 1.01 -1.92 15.64
N ILE A 128 0.00 -1.12 15.29
CA ILE A 128 -1.11 -0.73 16.19
C ILE A 128 -2.27 -1.71 16.04
N GLY A 129 -2.56 -2.12 14.82
CA GLY A 129 -3.63 -3.02 14.42
C GLY A 129 -4.03 -2.79 12.98
N SER A 130 -4.97 -3.58 12.47
CA SER A 130 -5.59 -3.31 11.17
C SER A 130 -7.09 -3.06 11.34
N ALA A 131 -7.63 -2.09 10.58
CA ALA A 131 -9.02 -1.68 10.67
C ALA A 131 -9.97 -2.52 9.80
N ALA A 132 -9.46 -3.30 8.87
CA ALA A 132 -10.26 -4.17 8.02
C ALA A 132 -9.37 -5.23 7.36
N SER A 133 -9.93 -6.40 7.12
CA SER A 133 -9.45 -7.34 6.11
C SER A 133 -9.82 -6.83 4.72
N SER A 134 -9.25 -7.41 3.69
CA SER A 134 -9.60 -7.13 2.30
C SER A 134 -9.74 -8.41 1.51
N THR A 135 -10.70 -8.45 0.61
CA THR A 135 -10.77 -9.45 -0.45
C THR A 135 -10.38 -8.78 -1.75
N PHE A 136 -9.40 -9.33 -2.44
CA PHE A 136 -8.92 -8.79 -3.71
C PHE A 136 -9.56 -9.56 -4.87
N LEU A 137 -9.91 -8.87 -5.93
CA LEU A 137 -10.53 -9.50 -7.09
C LEU A 137 -9.93 -9.01 -8.40
N ILE A 138 -10.09 -9.79 -9.45
CA ILE A 138 -9.98 -9.35 -10.83
C ILE A 138 -11.37 -9.22 -11.40
N ALA A 139 -11.67 -8.06 -11.97
CA ALA A 139 -12.92 -7.77 -12.66
C ALA A 139 -12.68 -7.36 -14.10
N MET A 140 -13.54 -7.85 -14.98
CA MET A 140 -13.58 -7.54 -16.39
C MET A 140 -14.69 -6.54 -16.70
N GLY A 141 -14.59 -5.81 -17.80
CA GLY A 141 -15.69 -4.96 -18.28
C GLY A 141 -16.85 -5.79 -18.82
N LYS A 142 -18.10 -5.37 -18.59
CA LYS A 142 -19.30 -6.08 -19.04
C LYS A 142 -19.38 -6.29 -20.55
N ASN A 143 -18.82 -5.34 -21.32
CA ASN A 143 -18.82 -5.37 -22.78
C ASN A 143 -17.59 -6.07 -23.37
N GLN A 144 -16.77 -6.72 -22.53
CA GLN A 144 -15.58 -7.45 -22.98
C GLN A 144 -15.94 -8.90 -23.34
N PRO A 145 -15.21 -9.52 -24.28
CA PRO A 145 -15.46 -10.91 -24.68
C PRO A 145 -15.06 -11.92 -23.58
N ILE A 146 -14.35 -11.48 -22.55
CA ILE A 146 -13.86 -12.30 -21.46
C ILE A 146 -14.63 -11.93 -20.19
N GLN A 147 -15.49 -12.83 -19.72
CA GLN A 147 -16.34 -12.65 -18.54
C GLN A 147 -16.22 -13.79 -17.52
N THR A 148 -15.40 -14.81 -17.83
CA THR A 148 -15.13 -15.93 -16.94
C THR A 148 -13.65 -16.25 -16.88
N TYR A 149 -13.23 -16.96 -15.84
CA TYR A 149 -11.89 -17.49 -15.72
C TYR A 149 -11.51 -18.38 -16.92
N GLN A 150 -12.40 -19.28 -17.35
CA GLN A 150 -12.13 -20.20 -18.44
C GLN A 150 -11.89 -19.47 -19.77
N GLN A 151 -12.69 -18.43 -20.03
CA GLN A 151 -12.48 -17.58 -21.20
C GLN A 151 -11.13 -16.86 -21.13
N LEU A 152 -10.73 -16.38 -19.95
CA LEU A 152 -9.42 -15.74 -19.75
C LEU A 152 -8.27 -16.74 -19.98
N LYS A 153 -8.39 -17.97 -19.44
CA LYS A 153 -7.39 -19.02 -19.60
C LYS A 153 -7.18 -19.42 -21.05
N ASN A 154 -8.27 -19.50 -21.81
CA ASN A 154 -8.28 -19.92 -23.20
C ASN A 154 -8.15 -18.77 -24.22
N ALA A 155 -7.88 -17.54 -23.74
CA ALA A 155 -7.85 -16.34 -24.58
C ALA A 155 -6.74 -16.42 -25.65
N LYS A 156 -7.12 -16.47 -26.94
CA LYS A 156 -6.18 -16.43 -28.07
C LYS A 156 -5.60 -15.03 -28.26
N LYS A 157 -6.41 -13.99 -28.08
CA LYS A 157 -5.97 -12.59 -28.13
C LYS A 157 -5.46 -12.12 -26.78
N THR A 158 -4.45 -11.24 -26.78
CA THR A 158 -3.87 -10.68 -25.56
C THR A 158 -4.89 -9.86 -24.78
N VAL A 159 -5.13 -10.20 -23.53
CA VAL A 159 -6.05 -9.51 -22.63
C VAL A 159 -5.30 -8.38 -21.89
N LEU A 160 -5.81 -7.15 -21.98
CA LEU A 160 -5.17 -5.96 -21.42
C LEU A 160 -5.72 -5.65 -20.04
N PHE A 161 -4.83 -5.52 -19.04
CA PHE A 161 -5.19 -5.15 -17.67
C PHE A 161 -4.66 -3.77 -17.30
N ALA A 162 -5.56 -2.89 -16.81
CA ALA A 162 -5.19 -1.59 -16.26
C ALA A 162 -4.51 -1.73 -14.91
N ALA A 163 -3.37 -1.06 -14.70
CA ALA A 163 -2.62 -1.09 -13.45
C ALA A 163 -2.03 0.28 -13.07
N THR A 164 -1.80 0.50 -11.78
CA THR A 164 -1.10 1.72 -11.31
C THR A 164 0.41 1.59 -11.49
N GLY A 165 0.99 0.48 -11.06
CA GLY A 165 2.44 0.22 -11.16
C GLY A 165 2.86 -1.04 -10.43
N PRO A 166 4.15 -1.46 -10.56
CA PRO A 166 4.64 -2.77 -10.09
C PRO A 166 4.43 -3.06 -8.60
N GLY A 167 4.49 -2.04 -7.73
CA GLY A 167 4.27 -2.18 -6.29
C GLY A 167 2.80 -2.29 -5.87
N ALA A 168 1.85 -2.34 -6.81
CA ALA A 168 0.42 -2.38 -6.49
C ALA A 168 -0.21 -3.72 -6.89
N GLY A 169 -1.19 -4.20 -6.12
CA GLY A 169 -1.94 -5.41 -6.44
C GLY A 169 -2.57 -5.39 -7.83
N SER A 170 -3.00 -4.21 -8.31
CA SER A 170 -3.48 -4.06 -9.69
C SER A 170 -2.48 -4.44 -10.77
N TYR A 171 -1.19 -4.45 -10.46
CA TYR A 171 -0.14 -4.95 -11.33
C TYR A 171 0.23 -6.40 -11.00
N GLN A 172 0.35 -6.69 -9.70
CA GLN A 172 0.87 -7.97 -9.20
C GLN A 172 -0.04 -9.15 -9.55
N TYR A 173 -1.37 -8.99 -9.49
CA TYR A 173 -2.30 -10.06 -9.85
C TYR A 173 -2.32 -10.37 -11.35
N PRO A 174 -2.38 -9.40 -12.28
CA PRO A 174 -2.17 -9.70 -13.69
C PRO A 174 -0.76 -10.24 -14.00
N ALA A 175 0.27 -9.86 -13.23
CA ALA A 175 1.61 -10.42 -13.36
C ALA A 175 1.67 -11.89 -12.92
N LEU A 176 0.95 -12.24 -11.85
CA LEU A 176 0.77 -13.62 -11.42
C LEU A 176 0.12 -14.45 -12.54
N LEU A 177 -0.97 -13.97 -13.14
CA LEU A 177 -1.60 -14.66 -14.27
C LEU A 177 -0.64 -14.85 -15.44
N LYS A 178 0.13 -13.81 -15.76
CA LYS A 178 1.14 -13.91 -16.83
C LYS A 178 2.20 -14.96 -16.54
N ASN A 179 2.64 -15.07 -15.29
CA ASN A 179 3.58 -16.12 -14.86
C ASN A 179 2.97 -17.53 -14.95
N ASP A 180 1.67 -17.63 -14.73
CA ASP A 180 0.91 -18.88 -14.82
C ASP A 180 0.47 -19.20 -16.28
N GLY A 181 1.06 -18.53 -17.28
CA GLY A 181 0.89 -18.84 -18.69
C GLY A 181 -0.30 -18.14 -19.39
N PHE A 182 -1.02 -17.26 -18.70
CA PHE A 182 -2.13 -16.52 -19.32
C PHE A 182 -1.64 -15.47 -20.33
N ASN A 183 -2.35 -15.33 -21.46
CA ASN A 183 -2.06 -14.35 -22.50
C ASN A 183 -2.52 -12.94 -22.08
N VAL A 184 -1.83 -12.35 -21.10
CA VAL A 184 -2.17 -11.04 -20.53
C VAL A 184 -1.05 -10.01 -20.70
N LYS A 185 -1.44 -8.75 -20.85
CA LYS A 185 -0.55 -7.60 -20.91
C LYS A 185 -1.01 -6.54 -19.93
N ILE A 186 -0.06 -5.99 -19.18
CA ILE A 186 -0.32 -5.01 -18.13
C ILE A 186 -0.05 -3.60 -18.69
N ILE A 187 -1.06 -2.75 -18.67
CA ILE A 187 -0.96 -1.33 -19.04
C ILE A 187 -0.89 -0.53 -17.73
N SER A 188 0.30 -0.09 -17.37
CA SER A 188 0.53 0.63 -16.12
C SER A 188 0.63 2.15 -16.30
N GLY A 189 0.48 2.90 -15.20
CA GLY A 189 0.55 4.35 -15.20
C GLY A 189 -0.77 5.05 -14.91
N TYR A 190 -1.85 4.30 -14.69
CA TYR A 190 -3.12 4.87 -14.25
C TYR A 190 -3.03 5.45 -12.84
N VAL A 191 -3.64 6.61 -12.62
CA VAL A 191 -3.64 7.28 -11.31
C VAL A 191 -4.87 6.84 -10.50
N GLY A 192 -4.68 5.82 -9.64
CA GLY A 192 -5.75 5.34 -8.76
C GLY A 192 -6.74 4.37 -9.39
N GLY A 193 -7.81 4.04 -8.65
CA GLY A 193 -8.84 3.08 -9.04
C GLY A 193 -9.74 3.61 -10.15
N GLN A 194 -10.25 4.83 -9.98
CA GLN A 194 -11.20 5.44 -10.92
C GLN A 194 -10.66 5.51 -12.35
N ALA A 195 -9.40 5.96 -12.53
CA ALA A 195 -8.81 6.01 -13.86
C ALA A 195 -8.71 4.63 -14.53
N ARG A 196 -8.52 3.57 -13.74
CA ARG A 196 -8.50 2.18 -14.24
C ARG A 196 -9.90 1.69 -14.60
N PHE A 197 -10.90 1.96 -13.77
CA PHE A 197 -12.30 1.59 -14.03
C PHE A 197 -12.81 2.27 -15.30
N LEU A 198 -12.56 3.57 -15.45
CA LEU A 198 -12.91 4.31 -16.66
C LEU A 198 -12.18 3.79 -17.92
N SER A 199 -10.94 3.32 -17.80
CA SER A 199 -10.24 2.74 -18.94
C SER A 199 -10.86 1.40 -19.39
N VAL A 200 -11.38 0.62 -18.43
CA VAL A 200 -12.12 -0.62 -18.70
C VAL A 200 -13.47 -0.31 -19.33
N GLU A 201 -14.20 0.66 -18.81
CA GLU A 201 -15.49 1.11 -19.33
C GLU A 201 -15.38 1.59 -20.79
N ARG A 202 -14.31 2.35 -21.10
CA ARG A 202 -14.04 2.86 -22.46
C ARG A 202 -13.44 1.82 -23.41
N GLY A 203 -13.22 0.59 -22.96
CA GLY A 203 -12.60 -0.45 -23.76
C GLY A 203 -11.11 -0.27 -24.06
N GLU A 204 -10.44 0.71 -23.40
CA GLU A 204 -8.97 0.92 -23.52
C GLU A 204 -8.21 -0.26 -22.92
N THR A 205 -8.77 -0.90 -21.90
CA THR A 205 -8.31 -2.14 -21.27
C THR A 205 -9.51 -3.06 -21.03
N HIS A 206 -9.25 -4.36 -20.85
CA HIS A 206 -10.33 -5.34 -20.70
C HIS A 206 -10.74 -5.56 -19.25
N GLY A 207 -9.80 -5.36 -18.31
CA GLY A 207 -10.05 -5.57 -16.88
C GLY A 207 -9.03 -4.91 -15.97
N THR A 208 -9.25 -5.05 -14.67
CA THR A 208 -8.32 -4.58 -13.64
C THR A 208 -8.43 -5.43 -12.37
N ALA A 209 -7.42 -5.38 -11.51
CA ALA A 209 -7.42 -6.02 -10.21
C ALA A 209 -7.47 -4.96 -9.09
N ASN A 210 -8.32 -5.18 -8.06
CA ASN A 210 -8.44 -4.27 -6.92
C ASN A 210 -9.11 -4.97 -5.72
N SER A 211 -9.14 -4.32 -4.56
CA SER A 211 -9.95 -4.80 -3.43
C SER A 211 -11.45 -4.66 -3.75
N TYR A 212 -12.26 -5.59 -3.24
CA TYR A 212 -13.71 -5.56 -3.43
C TYR A 212 -14.30 -4.21 -3.00
N GLU A 213 -13.95 -3.71 -1.82
CA GLU A 213 -14.49 -2.45 -1.27
C GLU A 213 -14.22 -1.24 -2.16
N SER A 214 -13.13 -1.29 -2.94
CA SER A 214 -12.80 -0.22 -3.89
C SER A 214 -13.40 -0.45 -5.28
N THR A 215 -13.89 -1.66 -5.57
CA THR A 215 -14.47 -2.05 -6.87
C THR A 215 -15.99 -2.10 -6.83
N ALA A 216 -16.59 -2.24 -5.65
CA ALA A 216 -18.04 -2.41 -5.47
C ALA A 216 -18.86 -1.33 -6.19
N GLN A 217 -18.42 -0.08 -6.15
CA GLN A 217 -19.06 1.01 -6.88
C GLN A 217 -18.95 0.81 -8.39
N ALA A 218 -17.78 0.44 -8.91
CA ALA A 218 -17.59 0.20 -10.34
C ALA A 218 -18.34 -1.05 -10.84
N ILE A 219 -18.54 -2.05 -9.96
CA ILE A 219 -19.43 -3.18 -10.26
C ILE A 219 -20.87 -2.70 -10.42
N ALA A 220 -21.34 -1.84 -9.54
CA ALA A 220 -22.70 -1.31 -9.59
C ALA A 220 -22.93 -0.32 -10.75
N GLU A 221 -21.98 0.60 -10.98
CA GLU A 221 -22.13 1.68 -11.97
C GLU A 221 -21.79 1.22 -13.40
N PHE A 222 -20.70 0.47 -13.59
CA PHE A 222 -20.20 0.07 -14.90
C PHE A 222 -20.49 -1.40 -15.25
N GLY A 223 -21.13 -2.15 -14.34
CA GLY A 223 -21.42 -3.57 -14.53
C GLY A 223 -20.16 -4.43 -14.64
N MET A 224 -19.07 -4.06 -13.97
CA MET A 224 -17.84 -4.87 -13.99
C MET A 224 -18.10 -6.25 -13.41
N ILE A 225 -17.55 -7.29 -14.02
CA ILE A 225 -17.78 -8.70 -13.69
C ILE A 225 -16.55 -9.26 -12.98
N PRO A 226 -16.64 -9.60 -11.66
CA PRO A 226 -15.60 -10.34 -10.96
C PRO A 226 -15.45 -11.75 -11.55
N ILE A 227 -14.23 -12.15 -11.94
CA ILE A 227 -13.97 -13.47 -12.52
C ILE A 227 -13.20 -14.39 -11.58
N PHE A 228 -12.54 -13.87 -10.58
CA PHE A 228 -11.99 -14.58 -9.43
C PHE A 228 -11.54 -13.62 -8.32
N TYR A 229 -11.35 -14.17 -7.12
CA TYR A 229 -10.88 -13.41 -5.96
C TYR A 229 -9.72 -14.11 -5.24
N ASN A 230 -9.04 -13.36 -4.36
CA ASN A 230 -8.05 -13.84 -3.40
C ASN A 230 -8.32 -13.23 -2.01
N GLY A 231 -7.99 -13.98 -0.95
CA GLY A 231 -8.28 -13.60 0.43
C GLY A 231 -9.53 -14.30 0.97
N ALA A 232 -10.11 -13.80 2.05
CA ALA A 232 -11.29 -14.38 2.66
C ALA A 232 -12.53 -14.29 1.74
N PRO A 233 -13.39 -15.33 1.70
CA PRO A 233 -14.65 -15.27 0.98
C PRO A 233 -15.56 -14.20 1.59
N ILE A 234 -16.37 -13.58 0.74
CA ILE A 234 -17.43 -12.64 1.13
C ILE A 234 -18.69 -12.95 0.36
N ASP A 235 -19.87 -12.68 0.95
CA ASP A 235 -21.17 -13.02 0.36
C ASP A 235 -21.37 -12.41 -1.04
N GLN A 236 -20.85 -11.21 -1.25
CA GLN A 236 -20.95 -10.49 -2.53
C GLN A 236 -20.18 -11.15 -3.67
N LEU A 237 -19.32 -12.11 -3.39
CA LEU A 237 -18.55 -12.89 -4.37
C LEU A 237 -18.93 -14.37 -4.37
N LYS A 238 -20.12 -14.71 -3.83
CA LYS A 238 -20.67 -16.07 -3.89
C LYS A 238 -20.76 -16.52 -5.35
N GLY A 239 -20.21 -17.70 -5.64
CA GLY A 239 -20.13 -18.22 -7.03
C GLY A 239 -18.91 -17.75 -7.84
N VAL A 240 -18.18 -16.74 -7.40
CA VAL A 240 -16.89 -16.37 -7.99
C VAL A 240 -15.81 -17.31 -7.45
N PRO A 241 -14.96 -17.93 -8.28
CA PRO A 241 -13.95 -18.87 -7.78
C PRO A 241 -12.78 -18.18 -7.08
N HIS A 242 -12.20 -18.85 -6.09
CA HIS A 242 -10.95 -18.42 -5.45
C HIS A 242 -9.76 -18.71 -6.38
N ILE A 243 -8.87 -17.74 -6.57
CA ILE A 243 -7.74 -17.83 -7.51
C ILE A 243 -6.82 -19.03 -7.22
N GLY A 244 -6.59 -19.35 -5.95
CA GLY A 244 -5.71 -20.44 -5.54
C GLY A 244 -6.17 -21.83 -6.00
N SER A 245 -7.46 -22.03 -6.32
CA SER A 245 -7.98 -23.30 -6.83
C SER A 245 -7.77 -23.50 -8.34
N LEU A 246 -7.36 -22.44 -9.06
CA LEU A 246 -7.41 -22.37 -10.52
C LEU A 246 -6.03 -22.37 -11.19
N LEU A 247 -4.98 -22.13 -10.41
CA LEU A 247 -3.62 -21.92 -10.91
C LEU A 247 -2.76 -23.18 -10.82
N SER A 248 -1.63 -23.17 -11.51
CA SER A 248 -0.54 -24.14 -11.31
C SER A 248 -0.02 -24.10 -9.89
N ASP A 249 0.80 -25.05 -9.47
CA ASP A 249 1.36 -25.06 -8.11
C ASP A 249 2.26 -23.85 -7.84
N ASP A 250 3.04 -23.39 -8.80
CA ASP A 250 3.80 -22.13 -8.68
C ASP A 250 2.86 -20.92 -8.59
N GLY A 251 1.79 -20.92 -9.37
CA GLY A 251 0.74 -19.90 -9.31
C GLY A 251 0.02 -19.87 -7.97
N LYS A 252 -0.29 -21.04 -7.36
CA LYS A 252 -0.87 -21.15 -6.02
C LYS A 252 0.05 -20.54 -4.95
N GLN A 253 1.36 -20.81 -5.00
CA GLN A 253 2.33 -20.24 -4.08
C GLN A 253 2.38 -18.71 -4.19
N LEU A 254 2.35 -18.17 -5.42
CA LEU A 254 2.28 -16.72 -5.65
C LEU A 254 0.94 -16.12 -5.18
N ALA A 255 -0.17 -16.81 -5.39
CA ALA A 255 -1.47 -16.38 -4.91
C ALA A 255 -1.52 -16.34 -3.37
N ALA A 256 -0.94 -17.33 -2.70
CA ALA A 256 -0.79 -17.34 -1.24
C ALA A 256 0.08 -16.17 -0.73
N LEU A 257 1.22 -15.92 -1.37
CA LEU A 257 2.10 -14.79 -1.04
C LEU A 257 1.38 -13.43 -1.19
N LEU A 258 0.56 -13.26 -2.23
CA LEU A 258 -0.22 -12.04 -2.46
C LEU A 258 -1.48 -11.97 -1.58
N GLY A 259 -2.00 -13.12 -1.16
CA GLY A 259 -3.19 -13.25 -0.32
C GLY A 259 -2.91 -13.01 1.17
N ALA A 260 -1.78 -13.44 1.69
CA ALA A 260 -1.45 -13.35 3.11
C ALA A 260 -1.65 -11.94 3.70
N PRO A 261 -1.20 -10.85 3.08
CA PRO A 261 -1.37 -9.50 3.65
C PRO A 261 -2.82 -8.99 3.58
N LEU A 262 -3.75 -9.70 2.93
CA LEU A 262 -5.15 -9.28 2.84
C LEU A 262 -5.89 -9.39 4.18
N ALA A 263 -5.48 -10.30 5.05
CA ALA A 263 -6.03 -10.42 6.40
C ALA A 263 -5.78 -9.15 7.24
N ALA A 264 -4.67 -8.43 6.97
CA ALA A 264 -4.35 -7.14 7.56
C ALA A 264 -4.52 -6.00 6.52
N GLY A 265 -5.66 -5.94 5.87
CA GLY A 265 -5.90 -5.13 4.67
C GLY A 265 -5.76 -3.61 4.85
N ARG A 266 -5.90 -3.10 6.08
CA ARG A 266 -5.79 -1.67 6.42
C ARG A 266 -4.92 -1.49 7.66
N PRO A 267 -3.59 -1.75 7.56
CA PRO A 267 -2.69 -1.80 8.69
C PRO A 267 -2.27 -0.40 9.16
N PHE A 268 -2.27 -0.21 10.47
CA PHE A 268 -1.80 1.00 11.14
C PHE A 268 -0.53 0.70 11.93
N PHE A 269 0.41 1.63 11.86
CA PHE A 269 1.71 1.54 12.51
C PHE A 269 2.06 2.85 13.20
N THR A 270 2.95 2.76 14.19
CA THR A 270 3.71 3.90 14.69
C THR A 270 5.20 3.69 14.45
N SER A 271 6.02 4.74 14.72
CA SER A 271 7.45 4.71 14.50
C SER A 271 8.19 3.76 15.47
N PRO A 272 9.40 3.34 15.15
CA PRO A 272 10.24 2.59 16.08
C PRO A 272 10.48 3.36 17.37
N SER A 273 10.73 2.64 18.48
CA SER A 273 11.14 3.22 19.76
C SER A 273 10.11 4.13 20.46
N VAL A 274 8.85 4.05 20.07
CA VAL A 274 7.76 4.64 20.86
C VAL A 274 7.66 3.88 22.19
N PRO A 275 7.56 4.55 23.34
CA PRO A 275 7.42 3.90 24.64
C PRO A 275 6.26 2.92 24.70
N ALA A 276 6.44 1.80 25.40
CA ALA A 276 5.50 0.68 25.40
C ALA A 276 4.12 1.07 25.97
N ASP A 277 4.07 1.91 26.98
CA ASP A 277 2.87 2.48 27.58
C ASP A 277 2.02 3.20 26.54
N ARG A 278 2.62 4.05 25.71
CA ARG A 278 1.95 4.78 24.62
C ARG A 278 1.50 3.86 23.50
N VAL A 279 2.30 2.86 23.14
CA VAL A 279 1.90 1.83 22.18
C VAL A 279 0.65 1.09 22.66
N ASN A 280 0.61 0.72 23.95
CA ASN A 280 -0.53 0.03 24.55
C ASN A 280 -1.78 0.92 24.56
N LEU A 281 -1.65 2.20 24.91
CA LEU A 281 -2.74 3.18 24.81
C LEU A 281 -3.27 3.31 23.38
N LEU A 282 -2.38 3.47 22.39
CA LEU A 282 -2.78 3.55 20.98
C LEU A 282 -3.50 2.28 20.52
N ARG A 283 -3.03 1.09 20.91
CA ARG A 283 -3.67 -0.20 20.57
C ARG A 283 -5.04 -0.34 21.20
N ALA A 284 -5.16 -0.02 22.49
CA ALA A 284 -6.43 -0.07 23.23
C ALA A 284 -7.45 0.89 22.62
N ALA A 285 -7.07 2.15 22.40
CA ALA A 285 -7.91 3.16 21.78
C ALA A 285 -8.31 2.81 20.35
N PHE A 286 -7.39 2.24 19.57
CA PHE A 286 -7.67 1.79 18.21
C PHE A 286 -8.70 0.64 18.18
N LYS A 287 -8.55 -0.35 19.06
CA LYS A 287 -9.52 -1.44 19.21
C LYS A 287 -10.87 -0.91 19.64
N ALA A 288 -10.91 -0.03 20.63
CA ALA A 288 -12.16 0.61 21.11
C ALA A 288 -12.83 1.43 20.01
N ALA A 289 -12.06 2.20 19.23
CA ALA A 289 -12.60 2.97 18.10
C ALA A 289 -13.29 2.09 17.06
N LEU A 290 -12.75 0.90 16.76
CA LEU A 290 -13.34 -0.05 15.80
C LEU A 290 -14.61 -0.73 16.31
N SER A 291 -14.85 -0.71 17.61
CA SER A 291 -16.08 -1.22 18.26
C SER A 291 -17.09 -0.10 18.56
N ASP A 292 -16.77 1.16 18.26
CA ASP A 292 -17.63 2.31 18.53
C ASP A 292 -18.88 2.28 17.66
N PRO A 293 -20.09 2.31 18.25
CA PRO A 293 -21.36 2.26 17.52
C PRO A 293 -21.49 3.37 16.46
N VAL A 294 -20.92 4.55 16.72
CA VAL A 294 -20.97 5.68 15.76
C VAL A 294 -20.09 5.38 14.54
N LEU A 295 -18.89 4.84 14.75
CA LEU A 295 -18.01 4.39 13.66
C LEU A 295 -18.69 3.27 12.86
N LEU A 296 -19.26 2.26 13.53
CA LEU A 296 -19.94 1.14 12.86
C LEU A 296 -21.14 1.60 12.03
N LYS A 297 -21.93 2.56 12.53
CA LYS A 297 -23.04 3.17 11.77
C LYS A 297 -22.54 3.94 10.54
N GLU A 298 -21.44 4.70 10.67
CA GLU A 298 -20.82 5.41 9.56
C GLU A 298 -20.32 4.45 8.47
N THR A 299 -19.62 3.38 8.86
CA THR A 299 -19.06 2.40 7.92
C THR A 299 -20.14 1.60 7.21
N LYS A 300 -21.24 1.23 7.92
CA LYS A 300 -22.41 0.57 7.32
C LYS A 300 -23.06 1.44 6.24
N ARG A 301 -23.23 2.75 6.49
CA ARG A 301 -23.74 3.72 5.49
C ARG A 301 -22.81 3.84 4.28
N ALA A 302 -21.50 3.83 4.51
CA ALA A 302 -20.49 3.89 3.46
C ALA A 302 -20.25 2.55 2.75
N LYS A 303 -20.99 1.48 3.10
CA LYS A 303 -20.79 0.11 2.60
C LYS A 303 -19.33 -0.34 2.71
N ARG A 304 -18.71 -0.07 3.87
CA ARG A 304 -17.32 -0.45 4.18
C ARG A 304 -17.31 -1.43 5.34
N ASN A 305 -16.52 -2.50 5.22
CA ASN A 305 -16.30 -3.42 6.32
C ASN A 305 -15.33 -2.84 7.35
N VAL A 306 -15.52 -3.22 8.60
CA VAL A 306 -14.58 -3.00 9.70
C VAL A 306 -14.35 -4.34 10.38
N ALA A 307 -13.09 -4.68 10.56
CA ALA A 307 -12.66 -5.88 11.27
C ALA A 307 -11.30 -5.60 11.91
N TRP A 308 -11.23 -5.70 13.22
CA TRP A 308 -9.98 -5.54 13.92
C TRP A 308 -9.07 -6.76 13.70
N THR A 309 -7.83 -6.49 13.30
CA THR A 309 -6.78 -7.51 13.24
C THR A 309 -5.73 -7.21 14.29
N ASP A 310 -5.42 -8.22 15.10
CA ASP A 310 -4.43 -8.12 16.18
C ASP A 310 -3.03 -7.77 15.64
N PRO A 311 -2.28 -6.88 16.30
CA PRO A 311 -0.90 -6.58 15.95
C PRO A 311 0.02 -7.82 15.87
N LYS A 312 -0.18 -8.84 16.71
CA LYS A 312 0.61 -10.09 16.67
C LYS A 312 0.37 -10.86 15.37
N LEU A 313 -0.88 -10.90 14.88
CA LEU A 313 -1.19 -11.53 13.59
C LEU A 313 -0.56 -10.74 12.44
N MET A 314 -0.56 -9.40 12.50
CA MET A 314 0.14 -8.57 11.51
C MET A 314 1.63 -8.87 11.47
N ASP A 315 2.27 -9.03 12.64
CA ASP A 315 3.69 -9.38 12.74
C ASP A 315 3.97 -10.79 12.20
N SER A 316 3.09 -11.75 12.46
CA SER A 316 3.22 -13.11 11.89
C SER A 316 3.17 -13.07 10.36
N ILE A 317 2.15 -12.42 9.78
CA ILE A 317 2.01 -12.26 8.33
C ILE A 317 3.25 -11.59 7.73
N ASN A 318 3.76 -10.55 8.37
CA ASN A 318 4.95 -9.85 7.90
C ASN A 318 6.20 -10.73 7.96
N ARG A 319 6.39 -11.51 9.04
CA ARG A 319 7.50 -12.47 9.15
C ARG A 319 7.44 -13.54 8.07
N ASP A 320 6.26 -14.12 7.84
CA ASP A 320 6.07 -15.18 6.83
C ASP A 320 6.41 -14.66 5.42
N ILE A 321 5.98 -13.45 5.07
CA ILE A 321 6.32 -12.83 3.79
C ILE A 321 7.82 -12.52 3.69
N LEU A 322 8.42 -11.99 4.75
CA LEU A 322 9.86 -11.70 4.79
C LEU A 322 10.71 -12.96 4.73
N GLY A 323 10.21 -14.09 5.28
CA GLY A 323 10.81 -15.41 5.24
C GLY A 323 10.50 -16.24 3.98
N ALA A 324 9.69 -15.73 3.06
CA ALA A 324 9.33 -16.45 1.83
C ALA A 324 10.57 -16.91 1.07
N SER A 325 10.52 -18.14 0.52
CA SER A 325 11.65 -18.76 -0.17
C SER A 325 12.12 -17.95 -1.38
N ASP A 326 13.41 -18.02 -1.69
CA ASP A 326 13.98 -17.34 -2.86
C ASP A 326 13.35 -17.83 -4.16
N LYS A 327 12.91 -19.08 -4.25
CA LYS A 327 12.16 -19.62 -5.40
C LYS A 327 10.88 -18.81 -5.63
N VAL A 328 10.04 -18.65 -4.61
CA VAL A 328 8.77 -17.92 -4.71
C VAL A 328 8.99 -16.44 -5.04
N ILE A 329 10.03 -15.84 -4.43
CA ILE A 329 10.40 -14.45 -4.74
C ILE A 329 10.94 -14.28 -6.17
N ALA A 330 11.69 -15.25 -6.67
CA ALA A 330 12.16 -15.24 -8.07
C ALA A 330 10.98 -15.35 -9.05
N LEU A 331 10.02 -16.25 -8.79
CA LEU A 331 8.78 -16.35 -9.55
C LEU A 331 7.99 -15.03 -9.55
N PHE A 332 7.81 -14.42 -8.38
CA PHE A 332 7.17 -13.12 -8.26
C PHE A 332 7.88 -12.03 -9.11
N LYS A 333 9.20 -11.94 -9.01
CA LYS A 333 10.00 -10.98 -9.78
C LYS A 333 9.97 -11.22 -11.29
N ALA A 334 9.86 -12.46 -11.74
CA ALA A 334 9.78 -12.80 -13.16
C ALA A 334 8.55 -12.16 -13.81
N GLY A 335 7.38 -12.26 -13.17
CA GLY A 335 6.15 -11.60 -13.66
C GLY A 335 6.12 -10.10 -13.50
N ALA A 336 6.80 -9.58 -12.49
CA ALA A 336 6.90 -8.15 -12.26
C ALA A 336 7.92 -7.44 -13.18
N LYS A 337 8.70 -8.17 -13.97
CA LYS A 337 9.63 -7.55 -14.93
C LYS A 337 8.83 -6.67 -15.89
N LYS A 338 9.15 -5.37 -15.90
CA LYS A 338 8.63 -4.45 -16.92
C LYS A 338 8.97 -5.02 -18.29
N PRO A 339 8.00 -5.14 -19.21
CA PRO A 339 8.35 -5.45 -20.59
C PRO A 339 9.40 -4.40 -21.03
N LYS A 340 10.49 -4.83 -21.61
CA LYS A 340 11.43 -3.89 -22.26
C LYS A 340 10.57 -3.05 -23.20
N LYS A 341 10.61 -1.71 -23.04
CA LYS A 341 9.93 -0.82 -23.98
C LYS A 341 10.41 -1.19 -25.37
N ASP A 342 9.54 -1.71 -26.19
CA ASP A 342 9.83 -1.93 -27.60
C ASP A 342 9.93 -0.55 -28.25
N LEU A 343 11.14 -0.06 -28.35
CA LEU A 343 11.42 1.25 -28.95
C LEU A 343 11.18 1.26 -30.46
N SER A 344 11.05 0.08 -31.10
CA SER A 344 10.80 -0.04 -32.54
C SER A 344 9.40 0.46 -32.92
N LYS A 345 8.44 0.39 -31.97
CA LYS A 345 7.03 0.85 -32.17
C LYS A 345 6.81 2.32 -31.82
N LEU A 346 7.85 3.05 -31.44
CA LEU A 346 7.76 4.47 -31.11
C LEU A 346 8.03 5.33 -32.33
N LEU A 347 7.28 6.42 -32.43
CA LEU A 347 7.50 7.43 -33.45
C LEU A 347 8.85 8.13 -33.17
N LYS A 348 9.59 8.39 -34.27
CA LYS A 348 10.83 9.14 -34.23
C LYS A 348 10.65 10.40 -35.08
N HIS A 349 10.75 11.57 -34.45
CA HIS A 349 10.76 12.84 -35.13
C HIS A 349 12.04 13.58 -34.79
N ALA A 350 12.73 14.06 -35.80
CA ALA A 350 13.99 14.81 -35.64
C ALA A 350 13.87 16.19 -36.26
N GLY A 351 14.45 17.20 -35.60
CA GLY A 351 14.45 18.56 -36.10
C GLY A 351 15.08 19.53 -35.11
N ALA A 352 15.23 20.78 -35.54
CA ALA A 352 15.77 21.83 -34.69
C ALA A 352 14.81 22.17 -33.55
N VAL A 353 15.32 22.41 -32.35
CA VAL A 353 14.53 22.84 -31.18
C VAL A 353 14.05 24.28 -31.39
N THR A 354 12.75 24.44 -31.54
CA THR A 354 12.10 25.74 -31.78
C THR A 354 11.56 26.39 -30.51
N LYS A 355 11.31 25.60 -29.45
CA LYS A 355 10.71 26.12 -28.21
C LYS A 355 10.99 25.22 -27.03
N ILE A 356 11.29 25.84 -25.88
CA ILE A 356 11.51 25.18 -24.59
C ILE A 356 10.64 25.85 -23.52
N LYS A 357 9.79 25.08 -22.84
CA LYS A 357 8.96 25.57 -21.73
C LYS A 357 9.12 24.72 -20.46
N ARG A 358 8.79 25.30 -19.30
CA ARG A 358 8.78 24.66 -17.98
C ARG A 358 10.13 23.99 -17.63
N GLY A 359 11.27 24.70 -17.87
CA GLY A 359 12.60 24.17 -17.54
C GLY A 359 12.96 22.91 -18.31
N GLY A 360 12.60 22.85 -19.59
CA GLY A 360 12.87 21.69 -20.47
C GLY A 360 11.90 20.53 -20.28
N ARG A 361 10.81 20.68 -19.51
CA ARG A 361 9.77 19.64 -19.38
C ARG A 361 8.90 19.50 -20.61
N ARG A 362 8.85 20.53 -21.47
CA ARG A 362 8.19 20.54 -22.77
C ARG A 362 9.14 21.16 -23.77
N VAL A 363 9.43 20.43 -24.83
CA VAL A 363 10.34 20.85 -25.90
C VAL A 363 9.66 20.61 -27.24
N TRP A 364 9.76 21.57 -28.15
CA TRP A 364 9.26 21.52 -29.51
C TRP A 364 10.42 21.45 -30.47
N ILE A 365 10.26 20.73 -31.53
CA ILE A 365 11.16 20.69 -32.68
C ILE A 365 10.39 21.00 -33.96
N ASP A 366 11.06 21.60 -34.92
CA ASP A 366 10.53 21.66 -36.28
C ASP A 366 10.74 20.32 -36.98
N TYR A 367 9.66 19.65 -37.31
CA TYR A 367 9.70 18.41 -38.09
C TYR A 367 8.94 18.63 -39.42
N LYS A 368 9.68 18.79 -40.51
CA LYS A 368 9.13 19.01 -41.86
C LYS A 368 8.18 20.23 -41.91
N GLY A 369 8.57 21.35 -41.35
CA GLY A 369 7.78 22.57 -41.32
C GLY A 369 6.62 22.61 -40.31
N LYS A 370 6.51 21.59 -39.41
CA LYS A 370 5.49 21.53 -38.37
C LYS A 370 6.11 21.41 -36.99
N GLU A 371 5.63 22.24 -36.03
CA GLU A 371 6.06 22.12 -34.63
C GLU A 371 5.55 20.84 -34.00
N VAL A 372 6.43 20.00 -33.50
CA VAL A 372 6.11 18.74 -32.81
C VAL A 372 6.66 18.78 -31.39
N MET A 373 5.80 18.56 -30.41
CA MET A 373 6.14 18.66 -28.98
C MET A 373 6.39 17.30 -28.36
N ALA A 374 7.37 17.24 -27.45
CA ALA A 374 7.53 16.13 -26.52
C ALA A 374 7.55 16.63 -25.06
N LYS A 375 6.94 15.83 -24.17
CA LYS A 375 7.15 15.96 -22.73
C LYS A 375 8.42 15.23 -22.34
N ILE A 376 9.28 15.86 -21.54
CA ILE A 376 10.58 15.31 -21.12
C ILE A 376 10.61 15.17 -19.60
N SER A 377 10.61 13.93 -19.13
CA SER A 377 10.78 13.60 -17.71
C SER A 377 12.26 13.66 -17.32
N GLY A 378 12.57 14.18 -16.12
CA GLY A 378 13.95 14.19 -15.61
C GLY A 378 14.47 12.81 -15.22
N SER A 379 13.58 11.87 -14.94
CA SER A 379 13.93 10.52 -14.44
C SER A 379 13.55 9.39 -15.41
N ARG A 380 12.57 9.60 -16.31
CA ARG A 380 12.04 8.55 -17.19
C ARG A 380 12.46 8.70 -18.65
N THR A 381 12.82 9.91 -19.09
CA THR A 381 13.33 10.16 -20.44
C THR A 381 14.84 10.00 -20.45
N LYS A 382 15.37 9.11 -21.30
CA LYS A 382 16.81 9.06 -21.56
C LYS A 382 17.19 10.26 -22.44
N ILE A 383 18.17 11.04 -22.02
CA ILE A 383 18.61 12.23 -22.76
C ILE A 383 20.09 12.06 -23.08
N THR A 384 20.44 12.29 -24.35
CA THR A 384 21.83 12.35 -24.82
C THR A 384 22.06 13.62 -25.62
N VAL A 385 23.21 14.22 -25.44
CA VAL A 385 23.71 15.34 -26.25
C VAL A 385 25.09 14.95 -26.79
N SER A 386 25.26 14.99 -28.07
CA SER A 386 26.49 14.51 -28.78
C SER A 386 26.87 13.09 -28.31
N GLY A 387 25.87 12.20 -28.18
CA GLY A 387 26.07 10.82 -27.76
C GLY A 387 26.30 10.60 -26.26
N LYS A 388 26.59 11.62 -25.47
CA LYS A 388 26.87 11.55 -24.03
C LYS A 388 25.55 11.75 -23.22
N LYS A 389 25.41 11.01 -22.12
CA LYS A 389 24.24 11.15 -21.20
C LYS A 389 24.14 12.57 -20.65
N ALA A 390 22.98 13.18 -20.73
CA ALA A 390 22.75 14.56 -20.34
C ALA A 390 21.50 14.74 -19.47
N LYS A 391 21.39 15.93 -18.84
CA LYS A 391 20.18 16.37 -18.12
C LYS A 391 19.33 17.27 -19.03
N ARG A 392 18.04 17.45 -18.73
CA ARG A 392 17.12 18.31 -19.50
C ARG A 392 17.65 19.73 -19.79
N LYS A 393 18.37 20.31 -18.82
CA LYS A 393 18.95 21.67 -18.96
C LYS A 393 19.99 21.77 -20.09
N ALA A 394 20.52 20.63 -20.55
CA ALA A 394 21.48 20.58 -21.66
C ALA A 394 20.83 20.75 -23.03
N ILE A 395 19.50 20.58 -23.15
CA ILE A 395 18.76 20.83 -24.39
C ILE A 395 18.65 22.35 -24.57
N LYS A 396 19.16 22.87 -25.68
CA LYS A 396 19.15 24.29 -26.03
C LYS A 396 18.34 24.53 -27.29
N MET A 397 17.91 25.78 -27.47
CA MET A 397 17.29 26.26 -28.72
C MET A 397 18.23 26.03 -29.87
N GLY A 398 17.71 25.67 -31.04
CA GLY A 398 18.46 25.43 -32.25
C GLY A 398 19.16 24.08 -32.35
N MET A 399 19.33 23.32 -31.25
CA MET A 399 19.90 21.97 -31.30
C MET A 399 19.04 21.06 -32.17
N ASN A 400 19.68 20.24 -33.00
CA ASN A 400 18.97 19.19 -33.74
C ASN A 400 18.71 17.99 -32.81
N CYS A 401 17.46 17.78 -32.42
CA CYS A 401 17.09 16.73 -31.50
C CYS A 401 16.12 15.73 -32.12
N GLN A 402 16.35 14.44 -31.88
CA GLN A 402 15.41 13.38 -32.22
C GLN A 402 14.61 12.97 -30.97
N PHE A 403 13.28 13.06 -31.07
CA PHE A 403 12.36 12.53 -30.08
C PHE A 403 11.93 11.12 -30.45
N THR A 404 11.93 10.21 -29.46
CA THR A 404 11.36 8.87 -29.56
C THR A 404 10.25 8.76 -28.54
N TYR A 405 8.97 8.69 -29.00
CA TYR A 405 7.79 8.75 -28.14
C TYR A 405 6.58 8.06 -28.79
N PRO A 406 5.54 7.67 -28.01
CA PRO A 406 4.38 6.95 -28.56
C PRO A 406 3.52 7.79 -29.48
N LYS A 407 3.47 9.12 -29.29
CA LYS A 407 2.74 10.09 -30.12
C LYS A 407 3.25 11.51 -29.90
N PRO A 408 3.07 12.45 -30.84
CA PRO A 408 3.32 13.87 -30.62
C PRO A 408 2.57 14.38 -29.39
N GLY A 409 3.22 15.23 -28.57
CA GLY A 409 2.67 15.68 -27.29
C GLY A 409 2.80 14.68 -26.13
N GLY A 410 3.19 13.45 -26.39
CA GLY A 410 3.46 12.41 -25.41
C GLY A 410 4.81 12.58 -24.69
N GLU A 411 5.05 11.74 -23.66
CA GLU A 411 6.34 11.69 -22.99
C GLU A 411 7.38 10.94 -23.83
N ALA A 412 8.50 11.58 -24.12
CA ALA A 412 9.59 10.95 -24.82
C ALA A 412 10.29 9.89 -23.98
N SER A 413 10.56 8.74 -24.59
CA SER A 413 11.40 7.69 -23.99
C SER A 413 12.89 7.99 -24.16
N LEU A 414 13.23 8.60 -25.30
CA LEU A 414 14.59 9.03 -25.64
C LEU A 414 14.53 10.41 -26.31
N VAL A 415 15.44 11.27 -25.95
CA VAL A 415 15.77 12.52 -26.65
C VAL A 415 17.26 12.49 -26.93
N ALA A 416 17.61 12.45 -28.22
CA ALA A 416 18.99 12.48 -28.66
C ALA A 416 19.22 13.80 -29.42
N CYS A 417 20.10 14.65 -28.92
CA CYS A 417 20.45 15.92 -29.51
C CYS A 417 21.89 15.91 -30.02
N LYS A 418 22.14 16.65 -31.09
CA LYS A 418 23.47 16.92 -31.67
C LYS A 418 23.74 18.40 -31.59
#